data_7fcd05b426912ca99a43127b66f4138b
#
_entry.id   7fcd05b426912ca99a43127b66f4138b
#
_cell.length_a   1.000
_cell.length_b   1.000
_cell.length_c   1.000
_cell.angle_alpha   90.00
_cell.angle_beta   90.00
_cell.angle_gamma   90.00
#
_symmetry.space_group_name_H-M   'P 1'
#
loop_
_entity.id
_entity.type
_entity.pdbx_description
1 polymer ?
#
loop_
_entity_poly.entity_id
_entity_poly.type
_entity_poly.pdbx_seq_one_letter_code
_entity_poly.pdbx_strand_id
1 'polypeptide(L)'
;GIAQSFPSTPQILADLGVLLKNPDVELKAVAQQLKRDPALTARLIRLANSAALAQAEPVASVETAVNLAGFQEVHRLVGVAVLDQFGEGGLVAYGIPSRRLRENALFSALLIEQLAKPAGEDPATAYTIGLLRSIGKLGLDRLARTHAPDARFSHEVGGGGVAEWERNVFGMTNGEAAKTIMNSWRFPGETVKAIGEHYAPAGRHLPLTHLLNLAANIAEKIGYGLPGETCYWLETEEVYRKAGVNLRDAKPFIDRAHVVFDRLLRSTF
;
A
#
# COMPACT_ATOMS: atom_id res chain seq x y z
N GLY A 1 16.06 -14.36 8.39
CA GLY A 1 15.97 -13.73 7.06
C GLY A 1 15.03 -12.52 7.08
N ILE A 2 15.03 -11.71 6.01
CA ILE A 2 14.28 -10.42 5.92
C ILE A 2 12.79 -10.57 6.24
N ALA A 3 12.15 -11.65 5.83
CA ALA A 3 10.74 -11.91 6.07
C ALA A 3 10.41 -12.21 7.55
N GLN A 4 11.34 -12.75 8.31
CA GLN A 4 11.15 -13.10 9.72
C GLN A 4 11.15 -11.87 10.65
N SER A 5 11.61 -10.73 10.16
CA SER A 5 11.63 -9.47 10.93
C SER A 5 10.27 -8.79 11.00
N PHE A 6 9.25 -9.30 10.28
CA PHE A 6 7.91 -8.71 10.23
C PHE A 6 6.90 -9.48 11.09
N PRO A 7 5.96 -8.77 11.72
CA PRO A 7 4.82 -9.40 12.36
C PRO A 7 3.86 -10.03 11.33
N SER A 8 3.01 -10.95 11.77
CA SER A 8 2.06 -11.69 10.92
C SER A 8 0.88 -10.87 10.36
N THR A 9 0.78 -9.61 10.70
CA THR A 9 -0.38 -8.74 10.41
C THR A 9 -0.68 -8.48 8.92
N PRO A 10 0.29 -8.44 7.98
CA PRO A 10 -0.04 -8.27 6.55
C PRO A 10 -0.86 -9.40 5.96
N GLN A 11 -0.80 -10.59 6.57
CA GLN A 11 -1.59 -11.72 6.10
C GLN A 11 -3.09 -11.44 6.13
N ILE A 12 -3.57 -10.73 7.15
CA ILE A 12 -4.99 -10.37 7.24
C ILE A 12 -5.47 -9.51 6.08
N LEU A 13 -4.60 -8.63 5.54
CA LEU A 13 -4.94 -7.80 4.38
C LEU A 13 -5.11 -8.65 3.11
N ALA A 14 -4.23 -9.64 2.90
CA ALA A 14 -4.34 -10.59 1.80
C ALA A 14 -5.58 -11.47 1.93
N ASP A 15 -5.81 -12.02 3.12
CA ASP A 15 -6.94 -12.90 3.42
C ASP A 15 -8.27 -12.18 3.22
N LEU A 16 -8.37 -10.93 3.68
CA LEU A 16 -9.55 -10.09 3.44
C LEU A 16 -9.72 -9.78 1.96
N GLY A 17 -8.64 -9.43 1.25
CA GLY A 17 -8.70 -9.17 -0.19
C GLY A 17 -9.22 -10.38 -0.99
N VAL A 18 -8.82 -11.60 -0.63
CA VAL A 18 -9.35 -12.84 -1.22
C VAL A 18 -10.82 -13.06 -0.85
N LEU A 19 -11.17 -12.86 0.41
CA LEU A 19 -12.53 -13.04 0.92
C LEU A 19 -13.51 -12.08 0.23
N LEU A 20 -13.12 -10.82 0.04
CA LEU A 20 -13.94 -9.77 -0.56
C LEU A 20 -14.11 -9.91 -2.09
N LYS A 21 -13.34 -10.77 -2.75
CA LYS A 21 -13.56 -11.12 -4.17
C LYS A 21 -14.80 -11.99 -4.38
N ASN A 22 -15.28 -12.66 -3.33
CA ASN A 22 -16.51 -13.44 -3.41
C ASN A 22 -17.71 -12.49 -3.31
N PRO A 23 -18.59 -12.38 -4.33
CA PRO A 23 -19.78 -11.52 -4.29
C PRO A 23 -20.79 -11.95 -3.22
N ASP A 24 -20.77 -13.23 -2.82
CA ASP A 24 -21.66 -13.82 -1.82
C ASP A 24 -21.01 -13.88 -0.43
N VAL A 25 -19.97 -13.08 -0.18
CA VAL A 25 -19.29 -13.08 1.11
C VAL A 25 -20.23 -12.67 2.25
N GLU A 26 -20.30 -13.52 3.27
CA GLU A 26 -21.07 -13.24 4.45
C GLU A 26 -20.34 -12.27 5.39
N LEU A 27 -21.07 -11.29 5.92
CA LEU A 27 -20.57 -10.34 6.93
C LEU A 27 -19.91 -11.06 8.12
N LYS A 28 -20.48 -12.20 8.52
CA LYS A 28 -19.95 -13.02 9.61
C LYS A 28 -18.55 -13.56 9.34
N ALA A 29 -18.26 -13.95 8.10
CA ALA A 29 -16.93 -14.45 7.71
C ALA A 29 -15.89 -13.34 7.80
N VAL A 30 -16.20 -12.13 7.34
CA VAL A 30 -15.34 -10.94 7.45
C VAL A 30 -15.10 -10.59 8.91
N ALA A 31 -16.15 -10.54 9.72
CA ALA A 31 -16.07 -10.25 11.15
C ALA A 31 -15.21 -11.30 11.90
N GLN A 32 -15.34 -12.58 11.58
CA GLN A 32 -14.50 -13.64 12.17
C GLN A 32 -13.02 -13.48 11.85
N GLN A 33 -12.69 -13.07 10.64
CA GLN A 33 -11.29 -12.81 10.26
C GLN A 33 -10.72 -11.64 11.05
N LEU A 34 -11.47 -10.56 11.22
CA LEU A 34 -11.07 -9.38 11.98
C LEU A 34 -10.89 -9.67 13.48
N LYS A 35 -11.76 -10.49 14.06
CA LYS A 35 -11.71 -10.88 15.49
C LYS A 35 -10.46 -11.68 15.90
N ARG A 36 -9.69 -12.19 14.94
CA ARG A 36 -8.41 -12.86 15.22
C ARG A 36 -7.32 -11.90 15.70
N ASP A 37 -7.51 -10.60 15.44
CA ASP A 37 -6.61 -9.54 15.89
C ASP A 37 -7.38 -8.57 16.81
N PRO A 38 -7.21 -8.64 18.15
CA PRO A 38 -7.90 -7.77 19.09
C PRO A 38 -7.56 -6.29 18.92
N ALA A 39 -6.32 -5.96 18.53
CA ALA A 39 -5.90 -4.58 18.32
C ALA A 39 -6.58 -3.99 17.08
N LEU A 40 -6.64 -4.74 16.00
CA LEU A 40 -7.34 -4.38 14.77
C LEU A 40 -8.84 -4.25 15.01
N THR A 41 -9.43 -5.18 15.76
CA THR A 41 -10.85 -5.14 16.20
C THR A 41 -11.16 -3.85 16.95
N ALA A 42 -10.37 -3.52 17.96
CA ALA A 42 -10.57 -2.30 18.74
C ALA A 42 -10.43 -1.04 17.89
N ARG A 43 -9.50 -1.06 16.94
CA ARG A 43 -9.28 0.06 16.01
C ARG A 43 -10.45 0.24 15.05
N LEU A 44 -10.98 -0.85 14.48
CA LEU A 44 -12.16 -0.82 13.62
C LEU A 44 -13.38 -0.26 14.35
N ILE A 45 -13.63 -0.69 15.59
CA ILE A 45 -14.73 -0.18 16.41
C ILE A 45 -14.55 1.32 16.72
N ARG A 46 -13.34 1.76 17.10
CA ARG A 46 -13.07 3.20 17.29
C ARG A 46 -13.36 4.01 16.04
N LEU A 47 -12.98 3.49 14.88
CA LEU A 47 -13.17 4.17 13.61
C LEU A 47 -14.65 4.21 13.22
N ALA A 48 -15.40 3.13 13.42
CA ALA A 48 -16.85 3.11 13.23
C ALA A 48 -17.59 4.12 14.14
N ASN A 49 -17.01 4.43 15.29
CA ASN A 49 -17.50 5.45 16.24
C ASN A 49 -16.92 6.86 15.99
N SER A 50 -16.06 7.03 14.99
CA SER A 50 -15.54 8.37 14.67
C SER A 50 -16.60 9.27 14.07
N ALA A 51 -16.38 10.59 14.14
CA ALA A 51 -17.29 11.60 13.59
C ALA A 51 -17.59 11.39 12.09
N ALA A 52 -16.71 10.69 11.36
CA ALA A 52 -16.87 10.42 9.93
C ALA A 52 -17.96 9.37 9.63
N LEU A 53 -18.27 8.48 10.59
CA LEU A 53 -19.29 7.44 10.48
C LEU A 53 -20.35 7.55 11.60
N ALA A 54 -20.42 8.72 12.25
CA ALA A 54 -21.24 8.95 13.45
C ALA A 54 -22.65 8.38 13.35
N GLN A 55 -22.96 7.50 14.31
CA GLN A 55 -24.29 6.90 14.50
C GLN A 55 -24.96 7.49 15.75
N ALA A 56 -26.28 7.36 15.84
CA ALA A 56 -27.02 7.80 17.03
C ALA A 56 -26.63 7.01 18.29
N GLU A 57 -26.23 5.76 18.12
CA GLU A 57 -25.76 4.88 19.21
C GLU A 57 -24.33 4.39 18.93
N PRO A 58 -23.49 4.24 19.98
CA PRO A 58 -22.13 3.74 19.83
C PRO A 58 -22.10 2.31 19.31
N VAL A 59 -21.23 2.06 18.33
CA VAL A 59 -20.97 0.73 17.79
C VAL A 59 -20.10 -0.06 18.78
N ALA A 60 -20.61 -1.21 19.22
CA ALA A 60 -19.94 -2.06 20.20
C ALA A 60 -19.45 -3.40 19.63
N SER A 61 -19.88 -3.79 18.41
CA SER A 61 -19.49 -5.06 17.81
C SER A 61 -18.81 -4.89 16.46
N VAL A 62 -17.96 -5.86 16.12
CA VAL A 62 -17.26 -5.91 14.82
C VAL A 62 -18.28 -6.07 13.69
N GLU A 63 -19.30 -6.90 13.89
CA GLU A 63 -20.36 -7.13 12.91
C GLU A 63 -21.10 -5.84 12.58
N THR A 64 -21.47 -5.08 13.60
CA THR A 64 -22.12 -3.77 13.41
C THR A 64 -21.18 -2.80 12.69
N ALA A 65 -19.90 -2.76 13.09
CA ALA A 65 -18.89 -1.92 12.45
C ALA A 65 -18.72 -2.25 10.96
N VAL A 66 -18.65 -3.55 10.62
CA VAL A 66 -18.52 -4.02 9.23
C VAL A 66 -19.81 -3.69 8.44
N ASN A 67 -20.98 -3.89 9.02
CA ASN A 67 -22.25 -3.60 8.36
C ASN A 67 -22.43 -2.11 8.03
N LEU A 68 -22.02 -1.26 8.94
CA LEU A 68 -22.13 0.20 8.77
C LEU A 68 -21.11 0.77 7.78
N ALA A 69 -19.85 0.33 7.88
CA ALA A 69 -18.78 0.80 7.04
C ALA A 69 -18.84 0.22 5.61
N GLY A 70 -19.33 -1.01 5.48
CA GLY A 70 -19.23 -1.79 4.25
C GLY A 70 -17.84 -2.40 4.05
N PHE A 71 -17.77 -3.46 3.26
CA PHE A 71 -16.56 -4.27 3.10
C PHE A 71 -15.36 -3.50 2.55
N GLN A 72 -15.59 -2.62 1.58
CA GLN A 72 -14.51 -1.83 0.97
C GLN A 72 -13.87 -0.89 1.98
N GLU A 73 -14.67 -0.21 2.79
CA GLU A 73 -14.17 0.66 3.83
C GLU A 73 -13.44 -0.13 4.92
N VAL A 74 -13.96 -1.27 5.34
CA VAL A 74 -13.29 -2.17 6.28
C VAL A 74 -11.92 -2.58 5.75
N HIS A 75 -11.80 -2.93 4.47
CA HIS A 75 -10.52 -3.29 3.86
C HIS A 75 -9.52 -2.12 3.91
N ARG A 76 -9.97 -0.89 3.60
CA ARG A 76 -9.16 0.32 3.69
C ARG A 76 -8.67 0.58 5.13
N LEU A 77 -9.56 0.40 6.11
CA LEU A 77 -9.25 0.60 7.52
C LEU A 77 -8.23 -0.41 8.06
N VAL A 78 -8.38 -1.67 7.66
CA VAL A 78 -7.37 -2.71 7.93
C VAL A 78 -6.03 -2.32 7.34
N GLY A 79 -6.03 -1.80 6.11
CA GLY A 79 -4.83 -1.28 5.46
C GLY A 79 -4.15 -0.18 6.24
N VAL A 80 -4.90 0.83 6.72
CA VAL A 80 -4.36 1.91 7.57
C VAL A 80 -3.75 1.34 8.85
N ALA A 81 -4.42 0.38 9.50
CA ALA A 81 -3.90 -0.25 10.71
C ALA A 81 -2.57 -1.00 10.47
N VAL A 82 -2.46 -1.69 9.34
CA VAL A 82 -1.22 -2.34 8.89
C VAL A 82 -0.11 -1.31 8.67
N LEU A 83 -0.38 -0.20 7.99
CA LEU A 83 0.59 0.86 7.77
C LEU A 83 1.11 1.46 9.08
N ASP A 84 0.25 1.70 10.04
CA ASP A 84 0.65 2.27 11.32
C ASP A 84 1.58 1.34 12.09
N GLN A 85 1.31 0.04 12.04
CA GLN A 85 2.15 -0.95 12.71
C GLN A 85 3.54 -1.10 12.05
N PHE A 86 3.62 -0.98 10.71
CA PHE A 86 4.87 -1.14 9.99
C PHE A 86 5.67 0.15 9.85
N GLY A 87 4.98 1.27 9.73
CA GLY A 87 5.56 2.59 9.48
C GLY A 87 6.05 3.31 10.73
N GLU A 88 5.89 2.72 11.93
CA GLU A 88 6.34 3.31 13.18
C GLU A 88 7.88 3.50 13.16
N GLY A 89 8.32 4.75 13.32
CA GLY A 89 9.74 5.11 13.25
C GLY A 89 10.27 5.49 11.85
N GLY A 90 9.48 5.34 10.79
CA GLY A 90 9.88 5.65 9.41
C GLY A 90 10.97 4.71 8.87
N LEU A 91 11.64 5.15 7.80
CA LEU A 91 12.75 4.44 7.16
C LEU A 91 14.03 5.25 7.35
N VAL A 92 14.79 4.93 8.41
CA VAL A 92 15.96 5.71 8.84
C VAL A 92 17.06 5.69 7.79
N ALA A 93 17.34 4.53 7.20
CA ALA A 93 18.35 4.38 6.16
C ALA A 93 18.03 5.18 4.88
N TYR A 94 16.73 5.47 4.63
CA TYR A 94 16.26 6.22 3.48
C TYR A 94 16.00 7.70 3.79
N GLY A 95 16.10 8.13 5.05
CA GLY A 95 15.73 9.48 5.46
C GLY A 95 14.23 9.78 5.30
N ILE A 96 13.38 8.76 5.35
CA ILE A 96 11.93 8.89 5.13
C ILE A 96 11.20 8.85 6.49
N PRO A 97 10.60 9.99 6.93
CA PRO A 97 9.80 10.03 8.15
C PRO A 97 8.56 9.11 8.05
N SER A 98 8.11 8.57 9.18
CA SER A 98 6.91 7.70 9.26
C SER A 98 5.67 8.33 8.62
N ARG A 99 5.46 9.63 8.82
CA ARG A 99 4.37 10.38 8.22
C ARG A 99 4.43 10.33 6.67
N ARG A 100 5.60 10.61 6.08
CA ARG A 100 5.78 10.60 4.62
C ARG A 100 5.56 9.21 4.04
N LEU A 101 6.08 8.18 4.69
CA LEU A 101 5.88 6.78 4.28
C LEU A 101 4.39 6.42 4.26
N ARG A 102 3.67 6.80 5.32
CA ARG A 102 2.22 6.57 5.46
C ARG A 102 1.41 7.31 4.39
N GLU A 103 1.68 8.60 4.22
CA GLU A 103 1.00 9.43 3.21
C GLU A 103 1.20 8.85 1.80
N ASN A 104 2.44 8.48 1.44
CA ASN A 104 2.75 7.89 0.16
C ASN A 104 2.03 6.54 -0.05
N ALA A 105 2.11 5.64 0.91
CA ALA A 105 1.50 4.31 0.81
C ALA A 105 -0.04 4.40 0.72
N LEU A 106 -0.66 5.20 1.60
CA LEU A 106 -2.11 5.35 1.61
C LEU A 106 -2.62 6.04 0.35
N PHE A 107 -1.99 7.14 -0.07
CA PHE A 107 -2.42 7.84 -1.28
C PHE A 107 -2.24 6.98 -2.53
N SER A 108 -1.11 6.30 -2.66
CA SER A 108 -0.87 5.36 -3.77
C SER A 108 -1.90 4.23 -3.79
N ALA A 109 -2.27 3.68 -2.62
CA ALA A 109 -3.29 2.64 -2.51
C ALA A 109 -4.67 3.12 -2.95
N LEU A 110 -5.09 4.29 -2.50
CA LEU A 110 -6.38 4.86 -2.86
C LEU A 110 -6.45 5.25 -4.34
N LEU A 111 -5.36 5.74 -4.89
CA LEU A 111 -5.32 6.13 -6.30
C LEU A 111 -5.35 4.91 -7.22
N ILE A 112 -4.52 3.89 -6.97
CA ILE A 112 -4.52 2.67 -7.79
C ILE A 112 -5.86 1.92 -7.67
N GLU A 113 -6.53 1.95 -6.52
CA GLU A 113 -7.88 1.41 -6.33
C GLU A 113 -8.90 2.10 -7.25
N GLN A 114 -8.83 3.43 -7.37
CA GLN A 114 -9.71 4.19 -8.28
C GLN A 114 -9.43 3.88 -9.76
N LEU A 115 -8.17 3.67 -10.10
CA LEU A 115 -7.73 3.39 -11.46
C LEU A 115 -7.96 1.93 -11.88
N ALA A 116 -8.11 1.02 -10.94
CA ALA A 116 -8.23 -0.42 -11.20
C ALA A 116 -9.50 -0.78 -11.98
N LYS A 117 -10.66 -0.28 -11.54
CA LYS A 117 -11.95 -0.62 -12.15
C LYS A 117 -12.02 -0.28 -13.65
N PRO A 118 -11.66 0.94 -14.12
CA PRO A 118 -11.64 1.25 -15.55
C PRO A 118 -10.57 0.45 -16.31
N ALA A 119 -9.53 -0.04 -15.63
CA ALA A 119 -8.51 -0.90 -16.21
C ALA A 119 -8.92 -2.39 -16.27
N GLY A 120 -10.09 -2.75 -15.74
CA GLY A 120 -10.56 -4.14 -15.68
C GLY A 120 -9.93 -4.97 -14.57
N GLU A 121 -9.31 -4.30 -13.59
CA GLU A 121 -8.61 -4.93 -12.46
C GLU A 121 -9.44 -4.88 -11.17
N ASP A 122 -9.16 -5.79 -10.24
CA ASP A 122 -9.83 -5.82 -8.94
C ASP A 122 -9.37 -4.69 -8.02
N PRO A 123 -10.27 -3.78 -7.58
CA PRO A 123 -9.90 -2.64 -6.75
C PRO A 123 -9.29 -3.02 -5.40
N ALA A 124 -9.72 -4.10 -4.77
CA ALA A 124 -9.20 -4.54 -3.48
C ALA A 124 -7.76 -5.06 -3.60
N THR A 125 -7.47 -5.82 -4.65
CA THR A 125 -6.09 -6.24 -4.98
C THR A 125 -5.21 -5.04 -5.28
N ALA A 126 -5.71 -4.09 -6.09
CA ALA A 126 -4.98 -2.88 -6.43
C ALA A 126 -4.67 -2.02 -5.19
N TYR A 127 -5.64 -1.83 -4.30
CA TYR A 127 -5.44 -1.15 -3.02
C TYR A 127 -4.32 -1.81 -2.20
N THR A 128 -4.35 -3.13 -2.05
CA THR A 128 -3.32 -3.90 -1.33
C THR A 128 -1.93 -3.69 -1.96
N ILE A 129 -1.84 -3.71 -3.29
CA ILE A 129 -0.60 -3.47 -4.03
C ILE A 129 -0.05 -2.07 -3.75
N GLY A 130 -0.88 -1.04 -3.84
CA GLY A 130 -0.48 0.34 -3.56
C GLY A 130 -0.02 0.54 -2.13
N LEU A 131 -0.73 -0.07 -1.18
CA LEU A 131 -0.43 0.01 0.25
C LEU A 131 0.92 -0.62 0.61
N LEU A 132 1.23 -1.78 0.02
CA LEU A 132 2.43 -2.55 0.31
C LEU A 132 3.61 -2.24 -0.64
N ARG A 133 3.49 -1.22 -1.52
CA ARG A 133 4.53 -0.91 -2.51
C ARG A 133 5.92 -0.72 -1.93
N SER A 134 6.01 -0.20 -0.72
CA SER A 134 7.29 0.08 -0.03
C SER A 134 7.71 -1.00 0.96
N ILE A 135 7.09 -2.19 0.95
CA ILE A 135 7.40 -3.26 1.89
C ILE A 135 8.85 -3.75 1.80
N GLY A 136 9.42 -3.72 0.61
CA GLY A 136 10.83 -4.06 0.39
C GLY A 136 11.77 -3.05 1.07
N LYS A 137 11.48 -1.74 0.97
CA LYS A 137 12.25 -0.70 1.68
C LYS A 137 12.16 -0.87 3.19
N LEU A 138 10.97 -1.20 3.71
CA LEU A 138 10.80 -1.52 5.14
C LEU A 138 11.69 -2.69 5.56
N GLY A 139 11.75 -3.75 4.75
CA GLY A 139 12.63 -4.89 5.01
C GLY A 139 14.11 -4.52 4.99
N LEU A 140 14.54 -3.75 3.99
CA LEU A 140 15.93 -3.29 3.87
C LEU A 140 16.32 -2.31 5.00
N ASP A 141 15.43 -1.39 5.40
CA ASP A 141 15.67 -0.52 6.55
C ASP A 141 15.88 -1.30 7.85
N ARG A 142 15.11 -2.36 8.07
CA ARG A 142 15.31 -3.25 9.22
C ARG A 142 16.64 -3.99 9.16
N LEU A 143 17.05 -4.45 7.98
CA LEU A 143 18.37 -5.03 7.77
C LEU A 143 19.48 -4.00 8.03
N ALA A 144 19.29 -2.76 7.58
CA ALA A 144 20.25 -1.69 7.80
C ALA A 144 20.55 -1.48 9.29
N ARG A 145 19.53 -1.50 10.14
CA ARG A 145 19.69 -1.30 11.60
C ARG A 145 20.67 -2.26 12.25
N THR A 146 20.83 -3.47 11.70
CA THR A 146 21.70 -4.51 12.27
C THR A 146 22.99 -4.72 11.46
N HIS A 147 22.97 -4.57 10.15
CA HIS A 147 24.07 -4.94 9.27
C HIS A 147 24.79 -3.75 8.63
N ALA A 148 24.13 -2.60 8.55
CA ALA A 148 24.67 -1.38 7.97
C ALA A 148 24.10 -0.13 8.68
N PRO A 149 24.32 0.04 10.01
CA PRO A 149 23.66 1.07 10.82
C PRO A 149 23.94 2.50 10.36
N ASP A 150 25.06 2.71 9.67
CA ASP A 150 25.48 4.01 9.13
C ASP A 150 25.02 4.26 7.70
N ALA A 151 24.37 3.26 7.05
CA ALA A 151 23.88 3.42 5.69
C ALA A 151 22.80 4.50 5.64
N ARG A 152 23.01 5.49 4.78
CA ARG A 152 22.04 6.58 4.52
C ARG A 152 21.96 6.82 3.02
N PHE A 153 20.72 6.79 2.52
CA PHE A 153 20.47 7.21 1.15
C PHE A 153 20.61 8.73 1.05
N SER A 154 21.44 9.20 0.11
CA SER A 154 21.56 10.61 -0.24
C SER A 154 21.42 10.78 -1.73
N HIS A 155 20.54 11.66 -2.15
CA HIS A 155 20.32 11.98 -3.57
C HIS A 155 21.57 12.67 -4.20
N GLU A 156 22.44 13.27 -3.38
CA GLU A 156 23.61 14.01 -3.84
C GLU A 156 24.82 13.12 -4.14
N VAL A 157 24.84 11.90 -3.62
CA VAL A 157 25.99 11.00 -3.75
C VAL A 157 25.72 10.01 -4.89
N GLY A 158 26.24 10.34 -6.09
CA GLY A 158 26.37 9.41 -7.21
C GLY A 158 25.31 9.49 -8.31
N GLY A 159 24.27 10.34 -8.19
CA GLY A 159 23.29 10.59 -9.27
C GLY A 159 22.40 9.41 -9.68
N GLY A 160 22.55 8.24 -9.05
CA GLY A 160 21.77 7.04 -9.29
C GLY A 160 20.44 7.04 -8.50
N GLY A 161 19.47 6.26 -8.98
CA GLY A 161 18.21 6.05 -8.27
C GLY A 161 18.39 5.20 -7.00
N VAL A 162 17.34 5.17 -6.16
CA VAL A 162 17.38 4.44 -4.89
C VAL A 162 17.71 2.95 -5.03
N ALA A 163 17.28 2.30 -6.13
CA ALA A 163 17.54 0.88 -6.34
C ALA A 163 19.04 0.57 -6.59
N GLU A 164 19.78 1.48 -7.18
CA GLU A 164 21.24 1.33 -7.33
C GLU A 164 21.94 1.40 -5.99
N TRP A 165 21.57 2.37 -5.16
CA TRP A 165 22.08 2.47 -3.79
C TRP A 165 21.77 1.23 -2.97
N GLU A 166 20.52 0.74 -3.04
CA GLU A 166 20.10 -0.50 -2.37
C GLU A 166 20.96 -1.70 -2.80
N ARG A 167 21.22 -1.83 -4.11
CA ARG A 167 22.06 -2.91 -4.64
C ARG A 167 23.47 -2.84 -4.08
N ASN A 168 24.05 -1.64 -4.00
CA ASN A 168 25.40 -1.44 -3.49
C ASN A 168 25.51 -1.70 -1.97
N VAL A 169 24.50 -1.34 -1.19
CA VAL A 169 24.52 -1.49 0.27
C VAL A 169 24.07 -2.87 0.74
N PHE A 170 23.00 -3.42 0.12
CA PHE A 170 22.33 -4.63 0.59
C PHE A 170 22.50 -5.83 -0.36
N GLY A 171 23.10 -5.66 -1.54
CA GLY A 171 23.19 -6.69 -2.58
C GLY A 171 21.86 -6.99 -3.29
N MET A 172 20.79 -6.29 -2.94
CA MET A 172 19.45 -6.45 -3.54
C MET A 172 18.67 -5.15 -3.53
N THR A 173 17.71 -5.02 -4.44
CA THR A 173 16.79 -3.87 -4.51
C THR A 173 15.57 -4.10 -3.61
N ASN A 174 14.83 -3.02 -3.32
CA ASN A 174 13.55 -3.12 -2.60
C ASN A 174 12.52 -3.99 -3.35
N GLY A 175 12.52 -4.01 -4.68
CA GLY A 175 11.66 -4.89 -5.47
C GLY A 175 11.97 -6.37 -5.23
N GLU A 176 13.24 -6.76 -5.17
CA GLU A 176 13.68 -8.14 -4.86
C GLU A 176 13.38 -8.50 -3.40
N ALA A 177 13.62 -7.57 -2.48
CA ALA A 177 13.26 -7.72 -1.08
C ALA A 177 11.74 -7.91 -0.90
N ALA A 178 10.93 -7.11 -1.60
CA ALA A 178 9.48 -7.24 -1.60
C ALA A 178 9.02 -8.61 -2.10
N LYS A 179 9.57 -9.10 -3.21
CA LYS A 179 9.27 -10.46 -3.72
C LYS A 179 9.57 -11.53 -2.67
N THR A 180 10.72 -11.44 -2.00
CA THR A 180 11.11 -12.39 -0.94
C THR A 180 10.14 -12.38 0.23
N ILE A 181 9.80 -11.20 0.73
CA ILE A 181 8.89 -11.01 1.86
C ILE A 181 7.49 -11.52 1.52
N MET A 182 6.92 -11.07 0.40
CA MET A 182 5.55 -11.39 0.04
C MET A 182 5.34 -12.85 -0.36
N ASN A 183 6.34 -13.49 -0.97
CA ASN A 183 6.31 -14.94 -1.22
C ASN A 183 6.30 -15.73 0.11
N SER A 184 7.06 -15.29 1.12
CA SER A 184 7.03 -15.93 2.44
C SER A 184 5.67 -15.78 3.14
N TRP A 185 4.93 -14.73 2.83
CA TRP A 185 3.56 -14.47 3.29
C TRP A 185 2.49 -15.08 2.39
N ARG A 186 2.88 -15.80 1.34
CA ARG A 186 1.98 -16.48 0.40
C ARG A 186 0.99 -15.54 -0.31
N PHE A 187 1.43 -14.31 -0.62
CA PHE A 187 0.62 -13.43 -1.47
C PHE A 187 0.48 -13.99 -2.88
N PRO A 188 -0.63 -13.67 -3.59
CA PRO A 188 -0.82 -14.05 -4.98
C PRO A 188 0.35 -13.59 -5.87
N GLY A 189 0.77 -14.42 -6.83
CA GLY A 189 1.92 -14.15 -7.68
C GLY A 189 1.81 -12.85 -8.49
N GLU A 190 0.60 -12.46 -8.90
CA GLU A 190 0.33 -11.19 -9.56
C GLU A 190 0.64 -9.97 -8.66
N THR A 191 0.25 -10.04 -7.38
CA THR A 191 0.54 -9.02 -6.37
C THR A 191 2.04 -8.90 -6.11
N VAL A 192 2.71 -10.05 -5.93
CA VAL A 192 4.17 -10.11 -5.74
C VAL A 192 4.90 -9.49 -6.93
N LYS A 193 4.48 -9.81 -8.14
CA LYS A 193 5.07 -9.32 -9.37
C LYS A 193 4.83 -7.82 -9.54
N ALA A 194 3.59 -7.37 -9.32
CA ALA A 194 3.25 -5.95 -9.44
C ALA A 194 4.13 -5.07 -8.54
N ILE A 195 4.28 -5.44 -7.26
CA ILE A 195 5.10 -4.69 -6.31
C ILE A 195 6.60 -4.83 -6.63
N GLY A 196 7.04 -6.03 -6.97
CA GLY A 196 8.46 -6.28 -7.23
C GLY A 196 9.02 -5.66 -8.49
N GLU A 197 8.18 -5.32 -9.46
CA GLU A 197 8.60 -4.85 -10.79
C GLU A 197 8.12 -3.44 -11.14
N HIS A 198 7.44 -2.73 -10.23
CA HIS A 198 6.83 -1.44 -10.56
C HIS A 198 7.82 -0.32 -10.92
N TYR A 199 9.09 -0.42 -10.56
CA TYR A 199 10.12 0.54 -10.99
C TYR A 199 10.54 0.38 -12.46
N ALA A 200 10.40 -0.84 -13.00
CA ALA A 200 10.71 -1.13 -14.39
C ALA A 200 9.67 -2.09 -14.95
N PRO A 201 8.41 -1.64 -15.15
CA PRO A 201 7.35 -2.50 -15.63
C PRO A 201 7.67 -2.97 -17.05
N ALA A 202 8.03 -4.25 -17.16
CA ALA A 202 8.35 -4.91 -18.42
C ALA A 202 7.19 -5.82 -18.85
N GLY A 203 6.91 -5.82 -20.16
CA GLY A 203 5.89 -6.70 -20.74
C GLY A 203 4.52 -6.08 -20.94
N ARG A 204 3.75 -6.68 -21.88
CA ARG A 204 2.45 -6.14 -22.32
C ARG A 204 1.27 -6.56 -21.44
N HIS A 205 1.46 -7.51 -20.52
CA HIS A 205 0.37 -8.20 -19.83
C HIS A 205 0.46 -8.10 -18.30
N LEU A 206 0.82 -6.91 -17.78
CA LEU A 206 0.89 -6.65 -16.35
C LEU A 206 0.23 -5.32 -16.00
N PRO A 207 -1.11 -5.21 -16.16
CA PRO A 207 -1.82 -3.96 -15.92
C PRO A 207 -1.56 -3.42 -14.52
N LEU A 208 -1.62 -4.25 -13.47
CA LEU A 208 -1.38 -3.85 -12.08
C LEU A 208 0.02 -3.27 -11.84
N THR A 209 1.06 -3.78 -12.52
CA THR A 209 2.42 -3.23 -12.41
C THR A 209 2.49 -1.82 -13.02
N HIS A 210 1.87 -1.62 -14.19
CA HIS A 210 1.81 -0.31 -14.83
C HIS A 210 0.93 0.66 -14.07
N LEU A 211 -0.20 0.19 -13.53
CA LEU A 211 -1.07 0.99 -12.66
C LEU A 211 -0.33 1.46 -11.40
N LEU A 212 0.50 0.59 -10.79
CA LEU A 212 1.27 0.96 -9.61
C LEU A 212 2.35 2.00 -9.95
N ASN A 213 3.07 1.83 -11.08
CA ASN A 213 4.02 2.83 -11.55
C ASN A 213 3.35 4.17 -11.80
N LEU A 214 2.19 4.17 -12.49
CA LEU A 214 1.41 5.37 -12.77
C LEU A 214 0.91 6.04 -11.47
N ALA A 215 0.36 5.27 -10.53
CA ALA A 215 -0.13 5.80 -9.27
C ALA A 215 0.98 6.43 -8.43
N ALA A 216 2.17 5.81 -8.41
CA ALA A 216 3.34 6.34 -7.71
C ALA A 216 3.88 7.63 -8.37
N ASN A 217 3.91 7.69 -9.72
CA ASN A 217 4.26 8.90 -10.45
C ASN A 217 3.29 10.06 -10.12
N ILE A 218 1.99 9.81 -10.16
CA ILE A 218 1.00 10.83 -9.83
C ILE A 218 1.14 11.27 -8.38
N ALA A 219 1.31 10.32 -7.44
CA ALA A 219 1.53 10.62 -6.02
C ALA A 219 2.76 11.53 -5.82
N GLU A 220 3.85 11.31 -6.56
CA GLU A 220 5.03 12.18 -6.51
C GLU A 220 4.72 13.59 -7.01
N LYS A 221 4.05 13.73 -8.16
CA LYS A 221 3.71 15.04 -8.74
C LYS A 221 2.85 15.92 -7.85
N ILE A 222 2.02 15.31 -7.02
CA ILE A 222 1.17 16.03 -6.07
C ILE A 222 1.75 16.12 -4.66
N GLY A 223 3.04 15.78 -4.49
CA GLY A 223 3.78 16.00 -3.27
C GLY A 223 3.84 14.83 -2.29
N TYR A 224 3.37 13.63 -2.65
CA TYR A 224 3.47 12.43 -1.82
C TYR A 224 4.59 11.47 -2.23
N GLY A 225 5.53 11.87 -3.08
CA GLY A 225 6.65 11.06 -3.54
C GLY A 225 7.63 10.64 -2.43
N LEU A 226 8.45 9.63 -2.72
CA LEU A 226 9.55 9.21 -1.86
C LEU A 226 10.90 9.54 -2.51
N PRO A 227 11.94 9.84 -1.70
CA PRO A 227 13.25 10.20 -2.23
C PRO A 227 13.86 9.10 -3.13
N GLY A 228 14.49 9.53 -4.23
CA GLY A 228 15.24 8.65 -5.13
C GLY A 228 14.40 7.78 -6.07
N GLU A 229 13.08 8.03 -6.16
CA GLU A 229 12.19 7.25 -7.02
C GLU A 229 11.88 7.90 -8.37
N THR A 230 12.09 9.20 -8.53
CA THR A 230 11.66 9.99 -9.72
C THR A 230 12.11 9.38 -11.06
N CYS A 231 13.31 8.79 -11.10
CA CYS A 231 13.87 8.21 -12.32
C CYS A 231 13.17 6.91 -12.79
N TYR A 232 12.30 6.31 -11.97
CA TYR A 232 11.59 5.08 -12.29
C TYR A 232 10.20 5.31 -12.87
N TRP A 233 9.72 6.56 -12.88
CA TRP A 233 8.35 6.85 -13.33
C TRP A 233 8.29 7.01 -14.83
N LEU A 234 7.46 6.21 -15.45
CA LEU A 234 7.23 6.26 -16.88
C LEU A 234 6.11 7.26 -17.18
N GLU A 235 6.45 8.30 -17.94
CA GLU A 235 5.52 9.39 -18.28
C GLU A 235 5.23 9.42 -19.78
N THR A 236 4.57 8.37 -20.27
CA THR A 236 4.21 8.29 -21.70
C THR A 236 2.73 7.92 -21.84
N GLU A 237 2.10 8.34 -22.96
CA GLU A 237 0.76 7.86 -23.32
C GLU A 237 0.70 6.33 -23.35
N GLU A 238 1.83 5.69 -23.65
CA GLU A 238 1.96 4.24 -23.65
C GLU A 238 1.71 3.63 -22.25
N VAL A 239 2.18 4.28 -21.16
CA VAL A 239 1.95 3.80 -19.80
C VAL A 239 0.48 3.88 -19.42
N TYR A 240 -0.17 5.00 -19.72
CA TYR A 240 -1.61 5.13 -19.51
C TYR A 240 -2.39 4.07 -20.28
N ARG A 241 -2.04 3.86 -21.55
CA ARG A 241 -2.65 2.84 -22.39
C ARG A 241 -2.42 1.42 -21.84
N LYS A 242 -1.21 1.10 -21.39
CA LYS A 242 -0.89 -0.20 -20.77
C LYS A 242 -1.58 -0.39 -19.41
N ALA A 243 -1.79 0.70 -18.68
CA ALA A 243 -2.58 0.71 -17.47
C ALA A 243 -4.09 0.67 -17.70
N GLY A 244 -4.55 0.71 -18.95
CA GLY A 244 -5.98 0.75 -19.29
C GLY A 244 -6.67 2.06 -18.90
N VAL A 245 -5.92 3.15 -18.72
CA VAL A 245 -6.43 4.46 -18.28
C VAL A 245 -6.17 5.50 -19.36
N ASN A 246 -7.14 6.39 -19.59
CA ASN A 246 -6.94 7.53 -20.47
C ASN A 246 -6.27 8.68 -19.70
N LEU A 247 -5.21 9.26 -20.25
CA LEU A 247 -4.47 10.39 -19.65
C LEU A 247 -5.40 11.57 -19.31
N ARG A 248 -6.40 11.84 -20.14
CA ARG A 248 -7.34 12.97 -19.94
C ARG A 248 -8.30 12.75 -18.78
N ASP A 249 -8.50 11.51 -18.36
CA ASP A 249 -9.49 11.12 -17.35
C ASP A 249 -8.87 10.87 -15.97
N ALA A 250 -7.58 11.14 -15.78
CA ALA A 250 -6.89 10.89 -14.51
C ALA A 250 -7.37 11.79 -13.37
N LYS A 251 -7.72 13.05 -13.65
CA LYS A 251 -8.10 14.04 -12.62
C LYS A 251 -9.27 13.59 -11.74
N PRO A 252 -10.41 13.09 -12.24
CA PRO A 252 -11.51 12.63 -11.39
C PRO A 252 -11.12 11.48 -10.43
N PHE A 253 -10.17 10.64 -10.81
CA PHE A 253 -9.67 9.56 -9.95
C PHE A 253 -8.80 10.11 -8.82
N ILE A 254 -7.95 11.10 -9.14
CA ILE A 254 -7.11 11.80 -8.16
C ILE A 254 -8.00 12.52 -7.13
N ASP A 255 -9.00 13.25 -7.59
CA ASP A 255 -9.92 14.00 -6.73
C ASP A 255 -10.68 13.05 -5.76
N ARG A 256 -11.17 11.92 -6.27
CA ARG A 256 -11.81 10.89 -5.40
C ARG A 256 -10.84 10.27 -4.40
N ALA A 257 -9.61 9.98 -4.81
CA ALA A 257 -8.59 9.46 -3.92
C ALA A 257 -8.27 10.46 -2.80
N HIS A 258 -8.18 11.76 -3.09
CA HIS A 258 -7.97 12.81 -2.09
C HIS A 258 -9.11 12.89 -1.07
N VAL A 259 -10.37 12.85 -1.50
CA VAL A 259 -11.52 12.88 -0.58
C VAL A 259 -11.47 11.75 0.45
N VAL A 260 -11.15 10.53 -0.02
CA VAL A 260 -11.03 9.37 0.88
C VAL A 260 -9.78 9.47 1.76
N PHE A 261 -8.67 9.94 1.20
CA PHE A 261 -7.40 10.14 1.91
C PHE A 261 -7.56 11.10 3.09
N ASP A 262 -8.14 12.28 2.85
CA ASP A 262 -8.37 13.27 3.90
C ASP A 262 -9.28 12.74 5.01
N ARG A 263 -10.32 11.98 4.63
CA ARG A 263 -11.22 11.34 5.60
C ARG A 263 -10.47 10.34 6.49
N LEU A 264 -9.68 9.44 5.89
CA LEU A 264 -8.93 8.43 6.62
C LEU A 264 -7.85 9.04 7.52
N LEU A 265 -7.16 10.09 7.09
CA LEU A 265 -6.19 10.79 7.92
C LEU A 265 -6.85 11.44 9.15
N ARG A 266 -8.01 12.08 8.99
CA ARG A 266 -8.74 12.72 10.11
C ARG A 266 -9.30 11.72 11.12
N SER A 267 -9.62 10.50 10.69
CA SER A 267 -10.16 9.45 11.57
C SER A 267 -9.09 8.69 12.34
N THR A 268 -7.81 8.95 12.04
CA THR A 268 -6.67 8.24 12.63
C THR A 268 -5.98 9.09 13.72
N PHE A 269 -6.28 10.38 13.77
CA PHE A 269 -5.81 11.35 14.77
C PHE A 269 -7.00 11.95 15.53
#